data_7141f4c04cab1c34d8ef623c85090522
#
_entry.id   7141f4c04cab1c34d8ef623c85090522
#
_cell.length_a   1.000
_cell.length_b   1.000
_cell.length_c   1.000
_cell.angle_alpha   90.00
_cell.angle_beta   90.00
_cell.angle_gamma   90.00
#
_symmetry.space_group_name_H-M   'P 1'
#
loop_
_entity.id
_entity.type
_entity.pdbx_description
1 polymer ?
#
loop_
_entity_poly.entity_id
_entity_poly.type
_entity_poly.pdbx_seq_one_letter_code
_entity_poly.pdbx_strand_id
1 'polypeptide(L)'
;MADRRHCFPLEFQKALISRESDYTRLAKGMTRRGYRISKQFIGFIALGYRRVPAHQLVRICETLGLDEGERLKLHRAAALDYGFQIGAIDA
;
A
#
# COMPACT_ATOMS: atom_id res chain seq x y z
N MET A 1 6.85 23.60 -2.63
CA MET A 1 6.94 22.80 -1.60
C MET A 1 6.49 21.42 -1.82
N ALA A 2 7.36 20.59 -1.60
CA ALA A 2 7.05 19.21 -1.79
C ALA A 2 5.80 18.87 -1.00
N ASP A 3 4.95 18.19 -1.63
CA ASP A 3 3.72 17.82 -1.02
C ASP A 3 3.91 16.52 -0.27
N ARG A 4 3.97 16.61 1.04
CA ARG A 4 4.18 15.43 1.86
C ARG A 4 3.05 14.43 1.80
N ARG A 5 1.90 14.86 1.33
CA ARG A 5 0.75 13.98 1.23
C ARG A 5 0.90 12.94 0.15
N HIS A 6 2.03 12.97 -0.59
CA HIS A 6 2.27 12.00 -1.64
C HIS A 6 3.40 11.03 -1.31
N CYS A 7 3.72 10.89 -0.03
CA CYS A 7 4.76 9.95 0.37
C CYS A 7 4.36 8.51 0.12
N PHE A 8 3.11 8.16 0.40
CA PHE A 8 2.67 6.79 0.23
C PHE A 8 2.73 6.33 -1.22
N PRO A 9 2.22 7.10 -2.19
CA PRO A 9 2.32 6.66 -3.58
C PRO A 9 3.75 6.36 -4.01
N LEU A 10 4.70 7.20 -3.61
CA LEU A 10 6.09 6.98 -3.97
C LEU A 10 6.64 5.71 -3.35
N GLU A 11 6.40 5.50 -2.07
CA GLU A 11 6.89 4.30 -1.38
C GLU A 11 6.22 3.04 -1.93
N PHE A 12 4.94 3.14 -2.27
CA PHE A 12 4.23 2.01 -2.84
C PHE A 12 4.81 1.63 -4.20
N GLN A 13 5.10 2.62 -5.05
CA GLN A 13 5.71 2.34 -6.35
C GLN A 13 7.08 1.69 -6.17
N LYS A 14 7.87 2.17 -5.22
CA LYS A 14 9.16 1.57 -4.94
C LYS A 14 9.02 0.11 -4.51
N ALA A 15 8.03 -0.17 -3.69
CA ALA A 15 7.81 -1.54 -3.22
C ALA A 15 7.41 -2.46 -4.38
N LEU A 16 6.55 -1.97 -5.27
CA LEU A 16 6.16 -2.75 -6.44
C LEU A 16 7.37 -3.06 -7.31
N ILE A 17 8.20 -2.04 -7.57
CA ILE A 17 9.38 -2.21 -8.42
C ILE A 17 10.35 -3.20 -7.77
N SER A 18 10.56 -3.11 -6.47
CA SER A 18 11.51 -3.98 -5.79
C SER A 18 11.07 -5.44 -5.82
N ARG A 19 9.77 -5.69 -5.95
CA ARG A 19 9.23 -7.05 -6.05
C ARG A 19 8.89 -7.44 -7.47
N GLU A 20 9.30 -6.64 -8.45
CA GLU A 20 9.03 -6.88 -9.87
C GLU A 20 7.55 -7.13 -10.10
N SER A 21 6.73 -6.32 -9.47
CA SER A 21 5.29 -6.47 -9.52
C SER A 21 4.64 -5.26 -10.18
N ASP A 22 3.37 -5.39 -10.46
CA ASP A 22 2.57 -4.28 -10.97
C ASP A 22 1.15 -4.42 -10.41
N TYR A 23 0.27 -3.50 -10.82
CA TYR A 23 -1.08 -3.49 -10.29
C TYR A 23 -1.84 -4.77 -10.61
N THR A 24 -1.64 -5.28 -11.83
CA THR A 24 -2.31 -6.50 -12.28
C THR A 24 -1.85 -7.71 -11.46
N ARG A 25 -0.54 -7.84 -11.30
CA ARG A 25 0.01 -8.97 -10.54
C ARG A 25 -0.41 -8.91 -9.09
N LEU A 26 -0.40 -7.70 -8.52
CA LEU A 26 -0.80 -7.54 -7.13
C LEU A 26 -2.28 -7.90 -6.95
N ALA A 27 -3.13 -7.41 -7.85
CA ALA A 27 -4.56 -7.73 -7.77
C ALA A 27 -4.79 -9.24 -7.88
N LYS A 28 -4.10 -9.89 -8.80
CA LYS A 28 -4.23 -11.34 -8.95
C LYS A 28 -3.76 -12.09 -7.71
N GLY A 29 -2.64 -11.65 -7.13
CA GLY A 29 -2.13 -12.27 -5.91
C GLY A 29 -3.08 -12.13 -4.76
N MET A 30 -3.67 -10.96 -4.61
CA MET A 30 -4.64 -10.72 -3.54
C MET A 30 -5.91 -11.56 -3.75
N THR A 31 -6.37 -11.66 -4.99
CA THR A 31 -7.53 -12.47 -5.29
C THR A 31 -7.28 -13.94 -4.96
N ARG A 32 -6.08 -14.44 -5.25
CA ARG A 32 -5.72 -15.81 -4.90
C ARG A 32 -5.75 -16.06 -3.41
N ARG A 33 -5.49 -15.03 -2.61
CA ARG A 33 -5.52 -15.15 -1.16
C ARG A 33 -6.95 -14.98 -0.60
N GLY A 34 -7.92 -14.75 -1.49
CA GLY A 34 -9.29 -14.54 -1.05
C GLY A 34 -9.62 -13.11 -0.70
N TYR A 35 -8.74 -12.18 -0.99
CA TYR A 35 -8.99 -10.77 -0.73
C TYR A 35 -9.66 -10.13 -1.93
N ARG A 36 -10.67 -9.32 -1.67
CA ARG A 36 -11.37 -8.63 -2.75
C ARG A 36 -10.76 -7.27 -2.95
N ILE A 37 -10.10 -7.10 -4.08
CA ILE A 37 -9.56 -5.82 -4.47
C ILE A 37 -9.44 -5.80 -5.98
N SER A 38 -9.72 -4.66 -6.58
CA SER A 38 -9.61 -4.53 -8.02
C SER A 38 -8.28 -3.90 -8.39
N LYS A 39 -7.81 -4.22 -9.58
CA LYS A 39 -6.64 -3.56 -10.14
C LYS A 39 -6.83 -2.05 -10.19
N GLN A 40 -8.05 -1.62 -10.51
CA GLN A 40 -8.37 -0.21 -10.60
C GLN A 40 -8.21 0.49 -9.26
N PHE A 41 -8.68 -0.14 -8.19
CA PHE A 41 -8.52 0.43 -6.86
C PHE A 41 -7.06 0.53 -6.47
N ILE A 42 -6.28 -0.51 -6.78
CA ILE A 42 -4.84 -0.48 -6.53
C ILE A 42 -4.21 0.70 -7.27
N GLY A 43 -4.60 0.92 -8.51
CA GLY A 43 -4.10 2.06 -9.27
C GLY A 43 -4.44 3.39 -8.62
N PHE A 44 -5.67 3.51 -8.10
CA PHE A 44 -6.08 4.75 -7.44
C PHE A 44 -5.24 5.05 -6.21
N ILE A 45 -4.98 4.04 -5.37
CA ILE A 45 -4.15 4.27 -4.19
C ILE A 45 -2.69 4.50 -4.57
N ALA A 46 -2.21 3.85 -5.62
CA ALA A 46 -0.83 4.03 -6.07
C ALA A 46 -0.59 5.42 -6.64
N LEU A 47 -1.61 6.04 -7.19
CA LEU A 47 -1.49 7.39 -7.75
C LEU A 47 -1.91 8.48 -6.77
N GLY A 48 -2.38 8.09 -5.60
CA GLY A 48 -2.75 9.06 -4.58
C GLY A 48 -4.18 9.58 -4.69
N TYR A 49 -4.99 9.00 -5.56
CA TYR A 49 -6.37 9.46 -5.71
C TYR A 49 -7.28 8.94 -4.62
N ARG A 50 -6.88 7.85 -3.97
CA ARG A 50 -7.66 7.27 -2.89
C ARG A 50 -6.75 6.89 -1.74
N ARG A 51 -7.31 6.96 -0.54
CA ARG A 51 -6.59 6.50 0.64
C ARG A 51 -6.62 4.98 0.68
N VAL A 52 -5.54 4.39 1.14
CA VAL A 52 -5.52 2.95 1.35
C VAL A 52 -6.07 2.66 2.75
N PRO A 53 -7.11 1.84 2.86
CA PRO A 53 -7.58 1.44 4.20
C PRO A 53 -6.51 0.61 4.89
N ALA A 54 -6.44 0.75 6.22
CA ALA A 54 -5.39 0.09 6.98
C ALA A 54 -5.38 -1.42 6.75
N HIS A 55 -6.56 -2.05 6.74
CA HIS A 55 -6.63 -3.49 6.55
C HIS A 55 -6.18 -3.92 5.16
N GLN A 56 -6.42 -3.08 4.15
CA GLN A 56 -5.95 -3.39 2.80
C GLN A 56 -4.45 -3.22 2.70
N LEU A 57 -3.88 -2.26 3.42
CA LEU A 57 -2.44 -2.07 3.40
C LEU A 57 -1.72 -3.30 3.96
N VAL A 58 -2.24 -3.87 5.05
CA VAL A 58 -1.68 -5.11 5.59
C VAL A 58 -1.72 -6.22 4.55
N ARG A 59 -2.84 -6.37 3.87
CA ARG A 59 -3.00 -7.42 2.86
C ARG A 59 -2.08 -7.21 1.67
N ILE A 60 -1.89 -5.97 1.27
CA ILE A 60 -0.97 -5.63 0.18
C ILE A 60 0.45 -6.04 0.56
N CYS A 61 0.88 -5.69 1.77
CA CYS A 61 2.22 -6.03 2.22
C CYS A 61 2.43 -7.54 2.28
N GLU A 62 1.44 -8.28 2.76
CA GLU A 62 1.52 -9.74 2.79
C GLU A 62 1.65 -10.32 1.40
N THR A 63 0.83 -9.81 0.49
CA THR A 63 0.81 -10.34 -0.88
C THR A 63 2.12 -10.08 -1.61
N LEU A 64 2.71 -8.91 -1.38
CA LEU A 64 4.00 -8.57 -1.97
C LEU A 64 5.17 -9.27 -1.28
N GLY A 65 4.94 -9.83 -0.10
CA GLY A 65 6.01 -10.50 0.62
C GLY A 65 7.03 -9.54 1.20
N LEU A 66 6.60 -8.35 1.59
CA LEU A 66 7.51 -7.35 2.13
C LEU A 66 8.03 -7.77 3.50
N ASP A 67 9.29 -7.46 3.76
CA ASP A 67 9.84 -7.71 5.09
C ASP A 67 9.37 -6.63 6.05
N GLU A 68 9.75 -6.77 7.32
CA GLU A 68 9.28 -5.87 8.35
C GLU A 68 9.68 -4.42 8.09
N GLY A 69 10.90 -4.19 7.65
CA GLY A 69 11.37 -2.85 7.36
C GLY A 69 10.60 -2.20 6.24
N GLU A 70 10.34 -2.97 5.19
CA GLU A 70 9.59 -2.47 4.04
C GLU A 70 8.15 -2.16 4.42
N ARG A 71 7.54 -3.03 5.23
CA ARG A 71 6.18 -2.80 5.71
C ARG A 71 6.09 -1.53 6.54
N LEU A 72 7.07 -1.33 7.43
CA LEU A 72 7.11 -0.13 8.25
C LEU A 72 7.19 1.12 7.42
N LYS A 73 7.98 1.10 6.35
CA LYS A 73 8.07 2.27 5.47
C LYS A 73 6.73 2.62 4.87
N LEU A 74 6.00 1.62 4.37
CA LEU A 74 4.70 1.86 3.79
C LEU A 74 3.69 2.34 4.82
N HIS A 75 3.68 1.74 6.00
CA HIS A 75 2.75 2.14 7.04
C HIS A 75 3.04 3.56 7.52
N ARG A 76 4.31 3.92 7.65
CA ARG A 76 4.67 5.28 8.04
C ARG A 76 4.26 6.30 6.98
N ALA A 77 4.49 5.97 5.72
CA ALA A 77 4.11 6.86 4.63
C ALA A 77 2.60 7.06 4.61
N ALA A 78 1.84 5.99 4.80
CA ALA A 78 0.39 6.08 4.84
C ALA A 78 -0.07 6.91 6.04
N ALA A 79 0.56 6.74 7.19
CA ALA A 79 0.22 7.51 8.36
C ALA A 79 0.46 9.00 8.14
N LEU A 80 1.58 9.34 7.50
CA LEU A 80 1.89 10.72 7.20
C LEU A 80 0.89 11.32 6.21
N ASP A 81 0.55 10.58 5.16
CA ASP A 81 -0.32 11.11 4.12
C ASP A 81 -1.77 11.19 4.56
N TYR A 82 -2.22 10.22 5.35
CA TYR A 82 -3.64 10.08 5.64
C TYR A 82 -3.99 10.44 7.07
N GLY A 83 -3.01 10.74 7.87
CA GLY A 83 -3.25 11.24 9.22
C GLY A 83 -3.65 10.20 10.24
N PHE A 84 -3.66 8.91 9.89
CA PHE A 84 -3.92 7.90 10.90
C PHE A 84 -2.61 7.47 11.55
N GLN A 85 -2.71 7.01 12.78
CA GLN A 85 -1.55 6.56 13.52
C GLN A 85 -1.40 5.06 13.40
N ILE A 86 -0.15 4.61 13.43
CA ILE A 86 0.12 3.19 13.32
C ILE A 86 -0.56 2.42 14.43
N GLY A 87 -0.57 2.98 15.65
CA GLY A 87 -1.25 2.32 16.76
C GLY A 87 -2.75 2.21 16.56
N ALA A 88 -3.34 3.13 15.81
CA ALA A 88 -4.77 3.08 15.54
C ALA A 88 -5.15 1.97 14.56
N ILE A 89 -4.18 1.48 13.80
CA ILE A 89 -4.43 0.37 12.88
C ILE A 89 -4.79 -0.89 13.64
N ASP A 90 -4.25 -1.03 14.82
CA ASP A 90 -4.48 -2.20 15.65
C ASP A 90 -5.78 -2.13 16.44
N ALA A 91 -6.38 -0.98 16.47
CA ALA A 91 -7.57 -0.78 17.32
C ALA A 91 -8.85 -1.33 16.69
#